data_8bd3dea1b4ea03fb860756f294d853d4
#
_entry.id   8bd3dea1b4ea03fb860756f294d853d4
#
_cell.length_a   1.000
_cell.length_b   1.000
_cell.length_c   1.000
_cell.angle_alpha   90.00
_cell.angle_beta   90.00
_cell.angle_gamma   90.00
#
_symmetry.space_group_name_H-M   'P 1'
#
loop_
_entity.id
_entity.type
_entity.pdbx_description
1 polymer ?
#
loop_
_entity_poly.entity_id
_entity_poly.type
_entity_poly.pdbx_seq_one_letter_code
_entity_poly.pdbx_strand_id
1 'polypeptide(L)'
;GLLPGAGGTQRLPRLIGIQPALELMTQGTHVEPEKAKALGIVHVLAPAADVVSVARRWLKEAADPVQPWDKKGFRWPGGAGALHPGAQQTFMAGSALIADKTQHNYPAPIAILSAVYEGSIVPFDTGLKIEARHFTGLLLNPVYRNMTRTLFINKGAADKLVRRPAGVAKSKVTRLGMLGAGMMGAGIAYVSARAGMEVVLL
;
A
#
# COMPACT_ATOMS: atom_id res chain seq x y z
N GLY A 1 -1.18 6.77 6.29
CA GLY A 1 -1.06 7.16 7.68
C GLY A 1 -1.29 6.03 8.68
N LEU A 2 -1.67 4.83 8.21
CA LEU A 2 -1.84 3.61 9.03
C LEU A 2 -1.01 2.46 8.47
N LEU A 3 -0.81 1.43 9.27
CA LEU A 3 -0.29 0.13 8.82
C LEU A 3 -1.45 -0.80 8.38
N PRO A 4 -1.17 -1.90 7.68
CA PRO A 4 -2.16 -2.93 7.35
C PRO A 4 -2.64 -3.67 8.61
N GLY A 5 -3.74 -3.19 9.22
CA GLY A 5 -4.18 -3.55 10.58
C GLY A 5 -5.04 -4.81 10.73
N ALA A 6 -5.29 -5.55 9.65
CA ALA A 6 -6.04 -6.83 9.70
C ALA A 6 -5.12 -8.05 9.62
N GLY A 7 -3.96 -7.99 10.25
CA GLY A 7 -2.94 -9.03 10.21
C GLY A 7 -2.02 -8.92 8.99
N GLY A 8 -2.07 -7.83 8.25
CA GLY A 8 -1.28 -7.66 7.03
C GLY A 8 0.22 -7.65 7.28
N THR A 9 0.67 -7.01 8.36
CA THR A 9 2.09 -7.00 8.75
C THR A 9 2.61 -8.37 9.19
N GLN A 10 1.70 -9.30 9.49
CA GLN A 10 2.04 -10.65 9.93
C GLN A 10 1.87 -11.69 8.81
N ARG A 11 0.81 -11.57 8.01
CA ARG A 11 0.51 -12.52 6.93
C ARG A 11 1.39 -12.31 5.72
N LEU A 12 1.53 -11.08 5.25
CA LEU A 12 2.23 -10.82 4.00
C LEU A 12 3.71 -11.26 4.05
N PRO A 13 4.49 -10.95 5.12
CA PRO A 13 5.86 -11.45 5.22
C PRO A 13 5.96 -12.98 5.28
N ARG A 14 4.95 -13.64 5.85
CA ARG A 14 4.89 -15.12 5.91
C ARG A 14 4.51 -15.76 4.57
N LEU A 15 3.87 -15.00 3.68
CA LEU A 15 3.53 -15.47 2.33
C LEU A 15 4.67 -15.26 1.33
N ILE A 16 5.28 -14.08 1.32
CA ILE A 16 6.20 -13.67 0.25
C ILE A 16 7.62 -13.34 0.71
N GLY A 17 7.89 -13.43 2.02
CA GLY A 17 9.17 -13.04 2.62
C GLY A 17 9.15 -11.62 3.20
N ILE A 18 10.10 -11.35 4.11
CA ILE A 18 10.16 -10.10 4.88
C ILE A 18 10.45 -8.90 3.97
N GLN A 19 11.51 -8.97 3.17
CA GLN A 19 11.94 -7.85 2.33
C GLN A 19 10.88 -7.42 1.32
N PRO A 20 10.34 -8.28 0.43
CA PRO A 20 9.34 -7.86 -0.53
C PRO A 20 8.03 -7.40 0.13
N ALA A 21 7.68 -7.98 1.28
CA ALA A 21 6.51 -7.52 2.04
C ALA A 21 6.70 -6.11 2.61
N LEU A 22 7.88 -5.81 3.16
CA LEU A 22 8.20 -4.47 3.65
C LEU A 22 8.18 -3.43 2.52
N GLU A 23 8.76 -3.75 1.36
CA GLU A 23 8.73 -2.87 0.18
C GLU A 23 7.30 -2.51 -0.22
N LEU A 24 6.41 -3.50 -0.33
CA LEU A 24 5.01 -3.26 -0.68
C LEU A 24 4.26 -2.44 0.37
N MET A 25 4.42 -2.78 1.65
CA MET A 25 3.65 -2.14 2.73
C MET A 25 4.12 -0.73 3.06
N THR A 26 5.43 -0.47 3.03
CA THR A 26 5.97 0.85 3.37
C THR A 26 5.77 1.88 2.26
N GLN A 27 5.72 1.41 1.00
CA GLN A 27 5.49 2.27 -0.16
C GLN A 27 4.01 2.39 -0.51
N GLY A 28 3.14 1.48 -0.04
CA GLY A 28 1.73 1.44 -0.41
C GLY A 28 1.52 1.14 -1.90
N THR A 29 2.40 0.32 -2.49
CA THR A 29 2.39 0.02 -3.91
C THR A 29 1.16 -0.81 -4.28
N HIS A 30 0.45 -0.39 -5.32
CA HIS A 30 -0.56 -1.21 -5.96
C HIS A 30 0.09 -2.33 -6.76
N VAL A 31 -0.41 -3.55 -6.57
CA VAL A 31 0.09 -4.74 -7.25
C VAL A 31 -0.98 -5.26 -8.19
N GLU A 32 -0.68 -5.34 -9.47
CA GLU A 32 -1.58 -5.93 -10.47
C GLU A 32 -1.85 -7.40 -10.17
N PRO A 33 -3.05 -7.93 -10.53
CA PRO A 33 -3.48 -9.27 -10.17
C PRO A 33 -2.49 -10.37 -10.59
N GLU A 34 -1.96 -10.29 -11.80
CA GLU A 34 -0.99 -11.26 -12.33
C GLU A 34 0.30 -11.26 -11.51
N LYS A 35 0.78 -10.07 -11.15
CA LYS A 35 1.96 -9.92 -10.29
C LYS A 35 1.68 -10.41 -8.87
N ALA A 36 0.49 -10.16 -8.32
CA ALA A 36 0.09 -10.67 -7.01
C ALA A 36 0.07 -12.20 -6.97
N LYS A 37 -0.41 -12.84 -8.06
CA LYS A 37 -0.35 -14.29 -8.22
C LYS A 37 1.09 -14.80 -8.33
N ALA A 38 1.90 -14.16 -9.16
CA ALA A 38 3.32 -14.54 -9.32
C ALA A 38 4.12 -14.41 -8.02
N LEU A 39 3.80 -13.43 -7.16
CA LEU A 39 4.40 -13.25 -5.84
C LEU A 39 3.85 -14.24 -4.78
N GLY A 40 2.79 -14.97 -5.06
CA GLY A 40 2.15 -15.86 -4.09
C GLY A 40 1.21 -15.16 -3.08
N ILE A 41 0.83 -13.92 -3.36
CA ILE A 41 -0.14 -13.17 -2.52
C ILE A 41 -1.56 -13.73 -2.72
N VAL A 42 -1.89 -14.12 -3.94
CA VAL A 42 -3.17 -14.74 -4.30
C VAL A 42 -2.94 -16.06 -5.04
N HIS A 43 -3.83 -17.03 -4.83
CA HIS A 43 -3.69 -18.38 -5.40
C HIS A 43 -4.23 -18.47 -6.82
N VAL A 44 -5.40 -17.87 -7.07
CA VAL A 44 -6.13 -17.99 -8.34
C VAL A 44 -6.64 -16.62 -8.78
N LEU A 45 -6.62 -16.38 -10.07
CA LEU A 45 -7.28 -15.24 -10.71
C LEU A 45 -8.54 -15.71 -11.42
N ALA A 46 -9.60 -14.91 -11.37
CA ALA A 46 -10.85 -15.18 -12.02
C ALA A 46 -11.51 -13.88 -12.49
N PRO A 47 -12.32 -13.91 -13.56
CA PRO A 47 -13.19 -12.79 -13.93
C PRO A 47 -14.10 -12.41 -12.76
N ALA A 48 -14.43 -11.13 -12.64
CA ALA A 48 -15.23 -10.61 -11.51
C ALA A 48 -16.56 -11.37 -11.32
N ALA A 49 -17.22 -11.78 -12.39
CA ALA A 49 -18.46 -12.56 -12.36
C ALA A 49 -18.27 -13.97 -11.77
N ASP A 50 -17.08 -14.55 -11.88
CA ASP A 50 -16.80 -15.95 -11.54
C ASP A 50 -16.08 -16.12 -10.21
N VAL A 51 -15.68 -15.05 -9.54
CA VAL A 51 -14.85 -15.10 -8.31
C VAL A 51 -15.47 -16.02 -7.25
N VAL A 52 -16.79 -15.93 -7.02
CA VAL A 52 -17.46 -16.72 -5.97
C VAL A 52 -17.51 -18.20 -6.36
N SER A 53 -17.80 -18.52 -7.62
CA SER A 53 -17.87 -19.90 -8.10
C SER A 53 -16.51 -20.58 -8.09
N VAL A 54 -15.48 -19.85 -8.52
CA VAL A 54 -14.07 -20.30 -8.51
C VAL A 54 -13.60 -20.51 -7.06
N ALA A 55 -13.89 -19.59 -6.16
CA ALA A 55 -13.52 -19.73 -4.74
C ALA A 55 -14.19 -20.96 -4.09
N ARG A 56 -15.49 -21.17 -4.36
CA ARG A 56 -16.22 -22.36 -3.86
C ARG A 56 -15.62 -23.67 -4.38
N ARG A 57 -15.26 -23.70 -5.67
CA ARG A 57 -14.60 -24.87 -6.27
C ARG A 57 -13.24 -25.10 -5.63
N TRP A 58 -12.42 -24.05 -5.51
CA TRP A 58 -11.11 -24.14 -4.89
C TRP A 58 -11.19 -24.70 -3.47
N LEU A 59 -12.14 -24.24 -2.65
CA LEU A 59 -12.34 -24.74 -1.28
C LEU A 59 -12.74 -26.22 -1.22
N LYS A 60 -13.46 -26.72 -2.24
CA LYS A 60 -13.85 -28.15 -2.32
C LYS A 60 -12.71 -29.04 -2.77
N GLU A 61 -11.84 -28.51 -3.64
CA GLU A 61 -10.76 -29.25 -4.28
C GLU A 61 -9.43 -29.10 -3.53
N ALA A 62 -9.31 -28.10 -2.63
CA ALA A 62 -8.10 -27.83 -1.88
C ALA A 62 -7.75 -29.03 -0.96
N ALA A 63 -6.67 -29.69 -1.28
CA ALA A 63 -6.19 -30.86 -0.50
C ALA A 63 -5.69 -30.43 0.90
N ASP A 64 -5.26 -29.20 1.07
CA ASP A 64 -4.73 -28.67 2.32
C ASP A 64 -5.08 -27.18 2.48
N PRO A 65 -6.16 -26.86 3.21
CA PRO A 65 -6.62 -25.50 3.44
C PRO A 65 -5.82 -24.77 4.54
N VAL A 66 -4.86 -25.43 5.18
CA VAL A 66 -4.09 -24.87 6.30
C VAL A 66 -3.09 -23.83 5.77
N GLN A 67 -3.04 -22.68 6.43
CA GLN A 67 -2.12 -21.62 6.06
C GLN A 67 -0.66 -22.05 6.27
N PRO A 68 0.29 -21.59 5.45
CA PRO A 68 1.69 -22.04 5.56
C PRO A 68 2.30 -21.89 6.96
N TRP A 69 1.99 -20.78 7.65
CA TRP A 69 2.53 -20.50 8.98
C TRP A 69 1.88 -21.28 10.12
N ASP A 70 0.76 -21.96 9.87
CA ASP A 70 0.09 -22.84 10.82
C ASP A 70 0.58 -24.29 10.70
N LYS A 71 1.40 -24.59 9.69
CA LYS A 71 1.97 -25.91 9.48
C LYS A 71 3.21 -26.13 10.35
N LYS A 72 3.34 -27.35 10.86
CA LYS A 72 4.57 -27.76 11.57
C LYS A 72 5.79 -27.63 10.65
N GLY A 73 6.84 -26.97 11.15
CA GLY A 73 8.07 -26.77 10.38
C GLY A 73 8.01 -25.63 9.37
N PHE A 74 7.09 -24.68 9.53
CA PHE A 74 7.04 -23.48 8.71
C PHE A 74 8.43 -22.83 8.60
N ARG A 75 8.81 -22.48 7.38
CA ARG A 75 10.02 -21.70 7.07
C ARG A 75 9.63 -20.41 6.38
N TRP A 76 10.24 -19.32 6.79
CA TRP A 76 10.07 -18.04 6.16
C TRP A 76 10.52 -18.07 4.70
N PRO A 77 9.71 -17.59 3.75
CA PRO A 77 10.15 -17.41 2.36
C PRO A 77 11.39 -16.52 2.30
N GLY A 78 12.39 -16.93 1.53
CA GLY A 78 13.66 -16.19 1.43
C GLY A 78 14.62 -16.36 2.59
N GLY A 79 14.34 -17.23 3.56
CA GLY A 79 15.24 -17.55 4.68
C GLY A 79 14.54 -17.60 6.04
N ALA A 80 15.32 -17.63 7.11
CA ALA A 80 14.80 -17.56 8.48
C ALA A 80 14.29 -16.14 8.78
N GLY A 81 13.36 -16.01 9.76
CA GLY A 81 12.77 -14.74 10.15
C GLY A 81 13.79 -13.63 10.53
N ALA A 82 13.40 -12.68 11.37
CA ALA A 82 14.22 -11.49 11.66
C ALA A 82 15.63 -11.75 12.19
N LEU A 83 15.89 -12.95 12.73
CA LEU A 83 17.22 -13.32 13.25
C LEU A 83 18.18 -13.78 12.15
N HIS A 84 17.72 -13.99 10.91
CA HIS A 84 18.58 -14.33 9.80
C HIS A 84 19.42 -13.11 9.36
N PRO A 85 20.74 -13.25 9.06
CA PRO A 85 21.58 -12.11 8.69
C PRO A 85 21.03 -11.24 7.58
N GLY A 86 20.46 -11.82 6.53
CA GLY A 86 19.82 -11.07 5.43
C GLY A 86 18.60 -10.25 5.87
N ALA A 87 17.78 -10.78 6.78
CA ALA A 87 16.65 -10.03 7.34
C ALA A 87 17.12 -8.92 8.28
N GLN A 88 18.17 -9.17 9.09
CA GLN A 88 18.75 -8.13 9.94
C GLN A 88 19.27 -6.95 9.12
N GLN A 89 19.97 -7.23 8.02
CA GLN A 89 20.42 -6.18 7.10
C GLN A 89 19.24 -5.38 6.54
N THR A 90 18.14 -6.04 6.15
CA THR A 90 16.91 -5.40 5.68
C THR A 90 16.32 -4.46 6.74
N PHE A 91 16.28 -4.86 8.02
CA PHE A 91 15.75 -4.02 9.08
C PHE A 91 16.67 -2.83 9.42
N MET A 92 17.98 -3.03 9.43
CA MET A 92 18.95 -1.95 9.67
C MET A 92 18.90 -0.92 8.53
N ALA A 93 19.00 -1.34 7.28
CA ALA A 93 18.92 -0.45 6.13
C ALA A 93 17.51 0.15 5.99
N GLY A 94 16.47 -0.61 6.29
CA GLY A 94 15.08 -0.19 6.18
C GLY A 94 14.75 1.02 7.05
N SER A 95 15.24 1.08 8.29
CA SER A 95 14.99 2.21 9.17
C SER A 95 15.64 3.50 8.65
N ALA A 96 16.88 3.42 8.19
CA ALA A 96 17.59 4.56 7.59
C ALA A 96 16.91 5.04 6.29
N LEU A 97 16.52 4.10 5.41
CA LEU A 97 15.84 4.41 4.16
C LEU A 97 14.46 5.06 4.39
N ILE A 98 13.71 4.58 5.38
CA ILE A 98 12.43 5.18 5.76
C ILE A 98 12.65 6.58 6.30
N ALA A 99 13.63 6.78 7.19
CA ALA A 99 13.97 8.09 7.72
C ALA A 99 14.34 9.08 6.62
N ASP A 100 15.18 8.67 5.68
CA ASP A 100 15.57 9.49 4.52
C ASP A 100 14.36 9.87 3.65
N LYS A 101 13.53 8.90 3.27
CA LYS A 101 12.37 9.14 2.40
C LYS A 101 11.25 9.92 3.07
N THR A 102 11.08 9.80 4.36
CA THR A 102 9.94 10.40 5.08
C THR A 102 10.31 11.64 5.87
N GLN A 103 11.60 11.91 6.04
CA GLN A 103 12.11 12.99 6.88
C GLN A 103 11.44 12.99 8.28
N HIS A 104 11.17 11.78 8.79
CA HIS A 104 10.47 11.51 10.05
C HIS A 104 9.02 12.02 10.14
N ASN A 105 8.43 12.49 9.05
CA ASN A 105 7.06 13.05 9.05
C ASN A 105 5.95 11.98 9.04
N TYR A 106 6.27 10.74 8.69
CA TYR A 106 5.28 9.66 8.54
C TYR A 106 5.60 8.51 9.49
N PRO A 107 4.86 8.35 10.59
CA PRO A 107 5.12 7.30 11.58
C PRO A 107 4.73 5.89 11.10
N ALA A 108 3.81 5.76 10.14
CA ALA A 108 3.31 4.46 9.72
C ALA A 108 4.38 3.53 9.11
N PRO A 109 5.31 3.97 8.23
CA PRO A 109 6.35 3.09 7.70
C PRO A 109 7.28 2.50 8.78
N ILE A 110 7.64 3.28 9.78
CA ILE A 110 8.42 2.79 10.93
C ILE A 110 7.60 1.80 11.77
N ALA A 111 6.32 2.08 12.01
CA ALA A 111 5.45 1.15 12.72
C ALA A 111 5.27 -0.18 11.97
N ILE A 112 5.21 -0.16 10.63
CA ILE A 112 5.20 -1.36 9.79
C ILE A 112 6.50 -2.15 9.99
N LEU A 113 7.65 -1.49 9.89
CA LEU A 113 8.95 -2.13 10.07
C LEU A 113 9.07 -2.80 11.43
N SER A 114 8.67 -2.08 12.51
CA SER A 114 8.68 -2.58 13.88
C SER A 114 7.71 -3.76 14.07
N ALA A 115 6.47 -3.66 13.57
CA ALA A 115 5.49 -4.73 13.68
C ALA A 115 5.92 -6.01 12.95
N VAL A 116 6.57 -5.88 11.81
CA VAL A 116 7.13 -7.03 11.07
C VAL A 116 8.31 -7.63 11.82
N TYR A 117 9.24 -6.81 12.32
CA TYR A 117 10.39 -7.28 13.09
C TYR A 117 9.95 -8.04 14.34
N GLU A 118 9.21 -7.37 15.23
CA GLU A 118 8.75 -7.95 16.49
C GLU A 118 7.86 -9.19 16.26
N GLY A 119 6.98 -9.13 15.24
CA GLY A 119 6.09 -10.25 14.91
C GLY A 119 6.77 -11.43 14.26
N SER A 120 7.97 -11.26 13.67
CA SER A 120 8.72 -12.34 13.03
C SER A 120 9.50 -13.22 14.02
N ILE A 121 9.67 -12.78 15.24
CA ILE A 121 10.39 -13.51 16.30
C ILE A 121 9.47 -14.14 17.36
N VAL A 122 8.16 -14.04 17.15
CA VAL A 122 7.14 -14.59 18.07
C VAL A 122 6.11 -15.43 17.30
N PRO A 123 5.30 -16.24 18.01
CA PRO A 123 4.15 -16.94 17.40
C PRO A 123 3.19 -15.98 16.72
N PHE A 124 2.48 -16.47 15.69
CA PHE A 124 1.60 -15.68 14.84
C PHE A 124 0.57 -14.85 15.63
N ASP A 125 -0.14 -15.47 16.58
CA ASP A 125 -1.16 -14.78 17.39
C ASP A 125 -0.57 -13.67 18.27
N THR A 126 0.65 -13.85 18.76
CA THR A 126 1.37 -12.80 19.47
C THR A 126 1.75 -11.67 18.51
N GLY A 127 2.15 -12.00 17.29
CA GLY A 127 2.41 -11.03 16.24
C GLY A 127 1.18 -10.17 15.91
N LEU A 128 -0.02 -10.75 15.88
CA LEU A 128 -1.26 -9.99 15.68
C LEU A 128 -1.53 -8.99 16.82
N LYS A 129 -1.21 -9.34 18.05
CA LYS A 129 -1.32 -8.41 19.21
C LYS A 129 -0.31 -7.27 19.10
N ILE A 130 0.90 -7.56 18.63
CA ILE A 130 1.94 -6.54 18.36
C ILE A 130 1.46 -5.59 17.26
N GLU A 131 0.94 -6.12 16.16
CA GLU A 131 0.35 -5.31 15.08
C GLU A 131 -0.75 -4.38 15.63
N ALA A 132 -1.69 -4.93 16.42
CA ALA A 132 -2.78 -4.16 17.00
C ALA A 132 -2.27 -3.02 17.91
N ARG A 133 -1.20 -3.24 18.68
CA ARG A 133 -0.57 -2.21 19.51
C ARG A 133 0.00 -1.07 18.64
N HIS A 134 0.77 -1.39 17.61
CA HIS A 134 1.30 -0.40 16.69
C HIS A 134 0.19 0.33 15.93
N PHE A 135 -0.83 -0.39 15.48
CA PHE A 135 -2.01 0.20 14.83
C PHE A 135 -2.73 1.21 15.73
N THR A 136 -2.98 0.85 16.99
CA THR A 136 -3.60 1.74 17.98
C THR A 136 -2.76 3.01 18.20
N GLY A 137 -1.43 2.85 18.31
CA GLY A 137 -0.52 4.01 18.39
C GLY A 137 -0.65 4.96 17.21
N LEU A 138 -0.79 4.43 15.99
CA LEU A 138 -1.00 5.25 14.80
C LEU A 138 -2.37 5.93 14.79
N LEU A 139 -3.43 5.27 15.24
CA LEU A 139 -4.77 5.87 15.33
C LEU A 139 -4.81 7.09 16.26
N LEU A 140 -4.03 7.04 17.34
CA LEU A 140 -3.92 8.15 18.29
C LEU A 140 -3.01 9.28 17.79
N ASN A 141 -2.22 9.04 16.75
CA ASN A 141 -1.30 10.03 16.20
C ASN A 141 -2.04 11.06 15.33
N PRO A 142 -1.78 12.36 15.49
CA PRO A 142 -2.44 13.39 14.69
C PRO A 142 -2.12 13.30 13.18
N VAL A 143 -0.98 12.74 12.79
CA VAL A 143 -0.59 12.56 11.39
C VAL A 143 -1.61 11.72 10.64
N TYR A 144 -2.05 10.58 11.20
CA TYR A 144 -3.10 9.74 10.60
C TYR A 144 -4.36 10.55 10.30
N ARG A 145 -4.89 11.27 11.29
CA ARG A 145 -6.11 12.07 11.15
C ARG A 145 -5.95 13.16 10.10
N ASN A 146 -4.82 13.86 10.10
CA ASN A 146 -4.53 14.93 9.15
C ASN A 146 -4.39 14.39 7.72
N MET A 147 -3.69 13.28 7.52
CA MET A 147 -3.58 12.62 6.23
C MET A 147 -4.94 12.15 5.71
N THR A 148 -5.75 11.52 6.56
CA THR A 148 -7.10 11.06 6.19
C THR A 148 -7.98 12.24 5.77
N ARG A 149 -7.96 13.33 6.54
CA ARG A 149 -8.72 14.53 6.22
C ARG A 149 -8.29 15.15 4.89
N THR A 150 -6.98 15.29 4.67
CA THR A 150 -6.43 15.98 3.49
C THR A 150 -6.55 15.12 2.23
N LEU A 151 -6.04 13.87 2.29
CA LEU A 151 -5.87 13.05 1.10
C LEU A 151 -7.15 12.32 0.68
N PHE A 152 -8.06 12.05 1.61
CA PHE A 152 -9.30 11.32 1.30
C PHE A 152 -10.53 12.23 1.39
N ILE A 153 -10.78 12.89 2.52
CA ILE A 153 -12.02 13.66 2.73
C ILE A 153 -11.99 14.94 1.90
N ASN A 154 -11.00 15.80 2.10
CA ASN A 154 -10.94 17.10 1.44
C ASN A 154 -10.70 16.97 -0.07
N LYS A 155 -9.75 16.07 -0.45
CA LYS A 155 -9.53 15.78 -1.87
C LYS A 155 -10.79 15.24 -2.53
N GLY A 156 -11.48 14.28 -1.94
CA GLY A 156 -12.73 13.72 -2.46
C GLY A 156 -13.85 14.76 -2.57
N ALA A 157 -13.94 15.71 -1.62
CA ALA A 157 -14.87 16.82 -1.69
C ALA A 157 -14.51 17.81 -2.83
N ALA A 158 -13.22 18.08 -3.02
CA ALA A 158 -12.74 18.92 -4.13
C ALA A 158 -13.01 18.26 -5.49
N ASP A 159 -12.70 17.00 -5.64
CA ASP A 159 -12.93 16.24 -6.88
C ASP A 159 -14.44 16.21 -7.25
N LYS A 160 -15.30 16.12 -6.24
CA LYS A 160 -16.76 16.15 -6.41
C LYS A 160 -17.33 17.57 -6.55
N LEU A 161 -16.47 18.59 -6.50
CA LEU A 161 -16.89 20.01 -6.57
C LEU A 161 -17.95 20.38 -5.51
N VAL A 162 -17.88 19.82 -4.31
CA VAL A 162 -18.90 20.00 -3.25
C VAL A 162 -19.12 21.49 -2.89
N ARG A 163 -18.07 22.30 -2.98
CA ARG A 163 -18.13 23.75 -2.69
C ARG A 163 -18.45 24.62 -3.91
N ARG A 164 -18.79 24.01 -5.05
CA ARG A 164 -19.18 24.80 -6.23
C ARG A 164 -20.50 25.52 -5.96
N PRO A 165 -20.62 26.84 -6.23
CA PRO A 165 -21.85 27.56 -6.05
C PRO A 165 -22.99 26.98 -6.90
N ALA A 166 -24.18 26.91 -6.34
CA ALA A 166 -25.36 26.48 -7.07
C ALA A 166 -25.65 27.44 -8.23
N GLY A 167 -26.09 26.92 -9.37
CA GLY A 167 -26.43 27.72 -10.56
C GLY A 167 -25.24 28.06 -11.46
N VAL A 168 -24.00 27.82 -11.06
CA VAL A 168 -22.84 28.02 -11.94
C VAL A 168 -22.64 26.79 -12.81
N ALA A 169 -22.82 26.91 -14.11
CA ALA A 169 -22.62 25.83 -15.07
C ALA A 169 -21.14 25.37 -15.10
N LYS A 170 -20.90 24.07 -15.32
CA LYS A 170 -19.54 23.57 -15.53
C LYS A 170 -19.01 24.12 -16.87
N SER A 171 -17.89 24.81 -16.83
CA SER A 171 -17.18 25.20 -18.04
C SER A 171 -16.34 24.01 -18.56
N LYS A 172 -16.28 23.88 -19.87
CA LYS A 172 -15.37 22.94 -20.55
C LYS A 172 -14.32 23.77 -21.27
N VAL A 173 -13.09 23.71 -20.77
CA VAL A 173 -11.94 24.35 -21.44
C VAL A 173 -11.47 23.42 -22.56
N THR A 174 -11.46 23.91 -23.79
CA THR A 174 -11.03 23.15 -24.99
C THR A 174 -9.73 23.67 -25.57
N ARG A 175 -9.34 24.90 -25.21
CA ARG A 175 -8.10 25.55 -25.68
C ARG A 175 -7.36 26.16 -24.50
N LEU A 176 -6.07 25.97 -24.44
CA LEU A 176 -5.18 26.49 -23.38
C LEU A 176 -4.01 27.23 -23.99
N GLY A 177 -3.82 28.48 -23.63
CA GLY A 177 -2.57 29.22 -23.88
C GLY A 177 -1.64 29.06 -22.67
N MET A 178 -0.43 28.56 -22.89
CA MET A 178 0.60 28.40 -21.86
C MET A 178 1.74 29.37 -22.14
N LEU A 179 1.98 30.28 -21.22
CA LEU A 179 3.09 31.22 -21.29
C LEU A 179 4.29 30.65 -20.50
N GLY A 180 5.34 30.31 -21.25
CA GLY A 180 6.56 29.73 -20.70
C GLY A 180 6.66 28.21 -20.80
N ALA A 181 7.68 27.74 -21.49
CA ALA A 181 7.98 26.31 -21.72
C ALA A 181 8.96 25.72 -20.68
N GLY A 182 9.10 26.34 -19.51
CA GLY A 182 9.91 25.80 -18.41
C GLY A 182 9.33 24.51 -17.81
N MET A 183 9.98 23.98 -16.79
CA MET A 183 9.64 22.69 -16.16
C MET A 183 8.13 22.56 -15.82
N MET A 184 7.52 23.60 -15.25
CA MET A 184 6.09 23.59 -14.92
C MET A 184 5.22 23.76 -16.15
N GLY A 185 5.56 24.72 -17.04
CA GLY A 185 4.76 25.01 -18.25
C GLY A 185 4.70 23.84 -19.21
N ALA A 186 5.82 23.20 -19.47
CA ALA A 186 5.90 21.98 -20.29
C ALA A 186 5.03 20.84 -19.69
N GLY A 187 5.11 20.62 -18.37
CA GLY A 187 4.30 19.62 -17.68
C GLY A 187 2.81 19.89 -17.77
N ILE A 188 2.38 21.14 -17.56
CA ILE A 188 0.96 21.54 -17.66
C ILE A 188 0.49 21.42 -19.12
N ALA A 189 1.27 21.87 -20.09
CA ALA A 189 0.95 21.73 -21.50
C ALA A 189 0.74 20.24 -21.89
N TYR A 190 1.66 19.38 -21.45
CA TYR A 190 1.57 17.94 -21.70
C TYR A 190 0.28 17.31 -21.13
N VAL A 191 -0.01 17.53 -19.83
CA VAL A 191 -1.22 16.92 -19.24
C VAL A 191 -2.51 17.49 -19.80
N SER A 192 -2.52 18.76 -20.22
CA SER A 192 -3.67 19.40 -20.87
C SER A 192 -3.91 18.83 -22.27
N ALA A 193 -2.85 18.70 -23.09
CA ALA A 193 -2.94 18.06 -24.41
C ALA A 193 -3.41 16.60 -24.28
N ARG A 194 -2.86 15.87 -23.32
CA ARG A 194 -3.28 14.50 -23.02
C ARG A 194 -4.76 14.40 -22.58
N ALA A 195 -5.29 15.44 -21.95
CA ALA A 195 -6.71 15.57 -21.59
C ALA A 195 -7.62 15.99 -22.78
N GLY A 196 -7.06 16.12 -23.98
CA GLY A 196 -7.78 16.44 -25.22
C GLY A 196 -7.99 17.95 -25.46
N MET A 197 -7.23 18.82 -24.78
CA MET A 197 -7.25 20.26 -25.05
C MET A 197 -6.29 20.61 -26.17
N GLU A 198 -6.64 21.58 -26.98
CA GLU A 198 -5.71 22.27 -27.89
C GLU A 198 -4.79 23.16 -27.04
N VAL A 199 -3.49 22.98 -27.14
CA VAL A 199 -2.52 23.73 -26.34
C VAL A 199 -1.62 24.56 -27.24
N VAL A 200 -1.57 25.86 -26.97
CA VAL A 200 -0.59 26.78 -27.57
C VAL A 200 0.44 27.09 -26.49
N LEU A 201 1.68 26.70 -26.74
CA LEU A 201 2.81 26.90 -25.84
C LEU A 201 3.72 27.98 -26.41
N LEU A 202 3.96 29.03 -25.63
CA LEU A 202 4.81 30.17 -25.97
C LEU A 202 6.03 30.26 -25.04
#